data_db69a720d137d525434b8bfb634d1027
#
_entry.id   db69a720d137d525434b8bfb634d1027
#
_cell.length_a   1.000
_cell.length_b   1.000
_cell.length_c   1.000
_cell.angle_alpha   90.00
_cell.angle_beta   90.00
_cell.angle_gamma   90.00
#
_symmetry.space_group_name_H-M   'P 1'
#
loop_
_entity.id
_entity.type
_entity.pdbx_description
1 polymer ?
#
loop_
_entity_poly.entity_id
_entity_poly.type
_entity_poly.pdbx_seq_one_letter_code
_entity_poly.pdbx_strand_id
1 'polypeptide(L)'
;MLGGTSPPWHSIEYLEMGLHDQPNELRRQVQAVITRLEADPVVDTIVLAYGLCGNGLLGIEAGGRCPLILPRAHDCISILLGGIEPHSAILKENPGTYFYSPGWVRAKRVPGPDREAYVREIYDARYPDDPEMVDDLVEADAGVFAHHNCAAYVDLTDNQKAEHYCQDCARHLDWQFKRLKGDPSMLQDLISGNWDDARYLNVPPGHSIAMGEGSHLISKR
;
A
#
# COMPACT_ATOMS: atom_id res chain seq x y z
N MET A 1 -15.09 15.65 -3.87
CA MET A 1 -14.99 16.65 -2.79
C MET A 1 -15.68 16.03 -1.58
N LEU A 2 -14.93 15.67 -0.54
CA LEU A 2 -15.47 15.21 0.73
C LEU A 2 -16.10 16.42 1.41
N GLY A 3 -17.38 16.31 1.80
CA GLY A 3 -18.19 17.41 2.31
C GLY A 3 -17.58 18.13 3.50
N GLY A 4 -17.77 19.44 3.52
CA GLY A 4 -17.17 20.51 4.28
C GLY A 4 -17.34 20.52 5.80
N THR A 5 -16.94 19.48 6.50
CA THR A 5 -16.55 19.54 7.89
C THR A 5 -15.02 19.56 7.95
N SER A 6 -14.45 20.48 8.72
CA SER A 6 -12.99 20.47 8.96
C SER A 6 -12.58 19.06 9.39
N PRO A 7 -11.53 18.48 8.81
CA PRO A 7 -11.10 17.15 9.16
C PRO A 7 -10.77 17.08 10.65
N PRO A 8 -11.08 15.98 11.35
CA PRO A 8 -10.82 15.84 12.77
C PRO A 8 -9.32 15.68 13.10
N TRP A 9 -8.44 15.70 12.10
CA TRP A 9 -7.01 15.59 12.28
C TRP A 9 -6.29 16.93 12.24
N HIS A 10 -5.26 16.99 13.04
CA HIS A 10 -4.40 18.16 13.17
C HIS A 10 -3.43 18.29 11.97
N SER A 11 -2.88 17.17 11.48
CA SER A 11 -1.94 17.14 10.35
C SER A 11 -1.95 15.80 9.63
N ILE A 12 -1.52 15.80 8.36
CA ILE A 12 -1.27 14.60 7.56
C ILE A 12 0.19 14.64 7.12
N GLU A 13 0.89 13.54 7.33
CA GLU A 13 2.25 13.35 6.87
C GLU A 13 2.31 12.24 5.81
N TYR A 14 3.11 12.48 4.78
CA TYR A 14 3.33 11.54 3.70
C TYR A 14 4.77 11.05 3.76
N LEU A 15 4.93 9.72 3.72
CA LEU A 15 6.23 9.11 3.53
C LEU A 15 6.50 8.90 2.04
N GLU A 16 7.77 8.65 1.72
CA GLU A 16 8.20 8.40 0.35
C GLU A 16 7.52 7.16 -0.23
N MET A 17 7.14 7.26 -1.52
CA MET A 17 6.52 6.17 -2.23
C MET A 17 7.53 5.06 -2.51
N GLY A 18 7.09 3.81 -2.34
CA GLY A 18 7.94 2.65 -2.62
C GLY A 18 8.62 2.04 -1.39
N LEU A 19 8.46 2.63 -0.22
CA LEU A 19 9.02 2.07 1.02
C LEU A 19 8.55 0.64 1.32
N HIS A 20 7.40 0.22 0.79
CA HIS A 20 6.91 -1.16 0.97
C HIS A 20 7.82 -2.24 0.36
N ASP A 21 8.69 -1.89 -0.60
CA ASP A 21 9.71 -2.80 -1.14
C ASP A 21 10.89 -3.00 -0.17
N GLN A 22 10.97 -2.16 0.86
CA GLN A 22 12.01 -2.17 1.88
C GLN A 22 11.37 -2.20 3.28
N PRO A 23 10.81 -3.34 3.73
CA PRO A 23 10.01 -3.41 4.96
C PRO A 23 10.71 -2.90 6.21
N ASN A 24 12.02 -3.11 6.32
CA ASN A 24 12.80 -2.62 7.45
C ASN A 24 12.93 -1.09 7.44
N GLU A 25 13.10 -0.49 6.26
CA GLU A 25 13.20 0.95 6.10
C GLU A 25 11.82 1.61 6.31
N LEU A 26 10.76 1.01 5.79
CA LEU A 26 9.38 1.42 6.07
C LEU A 26 9.12 1.48 7.60
N ARG A 27 9.43 0.39 8.29
CA ARG A 27 9.27 0.32 9.76
C ARG A 27 10.06 1.40 10.47
N ARG A 28 11.32 1.59 10.11
CA ARG A 28 12.20 2.60 10.70
C ARG A 28 11.64 4.01 10.53
N GLN A 29 11.17 4.35 9.31
CA GLN A 29 10.63 5.68 9.02
C GLN A 29 9.29 5.91 9.70
N VAL A 30 8.36 4.95 9.64
CA VAL A 30 7.06 5.04 10.33
C VAL A 30 7.26 5.20 11.83
N GLN A 31 8.15 4.41 12.45
CA GLN A 31 8.45 4.52 13.87
C GLN A 31 9.05 5.88 14.26
N ALA A 32 9.92 6.43 13.42
CA ALA A 32 10.51 7.76 13.68
C ALA A 32 9.43 8.86 13.63
N VAL A 33 8.47 8.77 12.69
CA VAL A 33 7.33 9.70 12.64
C VAL A 33 6.44 9.56 13.86
N ILE A 34 6.09 8.34 14.27
CA ILE A 34 5.30 8.08 15.47
C ILE A 34 5.95 8.72 16.71
N THR A 35 7.24 8.45 16.90
CA THR A 35 8.01 8.98 18.06
C THR A 35 8.00 10.51 18.09
N ARG A 36 8.14 11.13 16.92
CA ARG A 36 8.12 12.60 16.80
C ARG A 36 6.73 13.18 17.07
N LEU A 37 5.67 12.55 16.51
CA LEU A 37 4.29 13.00 16.71
C LEU A 37 3.86 12.88 18.18
N GLU A 38 4.28 11.83 18.87
CA GLU A 38 3.97 11.67 20.30
C GLU A 38 4.60 12.73 21.19
N ALA A 39 5.67 13.39 20.75
CA ALA A 39 6.28 14.49 21.48
C ALA A 39 5.42 15.77 21.48
N ASP A 40 4.48 15.90 20.54
CA ASP A 40 3.54 17.01 20.48
C ASP A 40 2.34 16.74 21.42
N PRO A 41 2.13 17.56 22.48
CA PRO A 41 1.05 17.36 23.43
C PRO A 41 -0.36 17.51 22.84
N VAL A 42 -0.51 18.11 21.66
CA VAL A 42 -1.79 18.27 20.96
C VAL A 42 -2.22 16.98 20.28
N VAL A 43 -1.29 16.12 19.91
CA VAL A 43 -1.59 14.82 19.28
C VAL A 43 -2.05 13.84 20.36
N ASP A 44 -3.24 13.30 20.24
CA ASP A 44 -3.83 12.30 21.15
C ASP A 44 -3.97 10.91 20.52
N THR A 45 -3.97 10.83 19.20
CA THR A 45 -4.13 9.59 18.43
C THR A 45 -3.32 9.69 17.14
N ILE A 46 -2.67 8.60 16.74
CA ILE A 46 -1.93 8.51 15.48
C ILE A 46 -2.62 7.49 14.58
N VAL A 47 -2.97 7.91 13.36
CA VAL A 47 -3.66 7.08 12.39
C VAL A 47 -2.69 6.71 11.27
N LEU A 48 -2.53 5.41 11.02
CA LEU A 48 -1.68 4.89 9.95
C LEU A 48 -2.56 4.44 8.78
N ALA A 49 -2.62 5.23 7.71
CA ALA A 49 -3.32 4.86 6.47
C ALA A 49 -2.48 3.89 5.63
N TYR A 50 -2.11 2.77 6.22
CA TYR A 50 -1.24 1.73 5.65
C TYR A 50 -1.87 0.35 5.81
N GLY A 51 -1.71 -0.52 4.79
CA GLY A 51 -1.83 -1.97 4.97
C GLY A 51 -0.57 -2.55 5.59
N LEU A 52 -0.55 -3.86 5.83
CA LEU A 52 0.61 -4.56 6.39
C LEU A 52 1.86 -4.47 5.48
N CYS A 53 1.63 -4.36 4.16
CA CYS A 53 2.66 -4.08 3.14
C CYS A 53 3.93 -4.93 3.31
N GLY A 54 3.82 -6.23 3.05
CA GLY A 54 4.97 -7.14 3.17
C GLY A 54 5.54 -7.26 4.58
N ASN A 55 4.70 -7.16 5.61
CA ASN A 55 5.08 -7.19 7.03
C ASN A 55 5.86 -5.95 7.51
N GLY A 56 5.89 -4.87 6.73
CA GLY A 56 6.61 -3.65 7.07
C GLY A 56 6.12 -2.97 8.35
N LEU A 57 4.86 -3.17 8.73
CA LEU A 57 4.30 -2.60 9.95
C LEU A 57 4.46 -3.50 11.20
N LEU A 58 4.89 -4.76 11.06
CA LEU A 58 5.07 -5.63 12.23
C LEU A 58 6.19 -5.11 13.13
N GLY A 59 5.92 -5.09 14.43
CA GLY A 59 6.86 -4.60 15.45
C GLY A 59 6.90 -3.09 15.59
N ILE A 60 6.05 -2.33 14.88
CA ILE A 60 5.85 -0.91 15.17
C ILE A 60 5.17 -0.79 16.54
N GLU A 61 5.69 0.12 17.34
CA GLU A 61 5.26 0.34 18.71
C GLU A 61 4.46 1.63 18.82
N ALA A 62 3.32 1.55 19.49
CA ALA A 62 2.70 2.72 20.08
C ALA A 62 3.56 3.14 21.27
N GLY A 63 3.98 4.38 21.31
CA GLY A 63 4.78 4.88 22.43
C GLY A 63 4.00 4.90 23.74
N GLY A 64 4.40 5.75 24.66
CA GLY A 64 3.81 5.78 26.01
C GLY A 64 2.49 6.54 26.13
N ARG A 65 2.06 7.28 25.08
CA ARG A 65 0.96 8.25 25.21
C ARG A 65 -0.16 8.06 24.18
N CYS A 66 0.16 7.96 22.89
CA CYS A 66 -0.84 7.92 21.83
C CYS A 66 -1.12 6.50 21.37
N PRO A 67 -2.39 6.07 21.25
CA PRO A 67 -2.71 4.85 20.55
C PRO A 67 -2.46 5.00 19.04
N LEU A 68 -2.18 3.87 18.38
CA LEU A 68 -2.14 3.79 16.91
C LEU A 68 -3.41 3.14 16.39
N ILE A 69 -3.97 3.72 15.34
CA ILE A 69 -5.11 3.15 14.62
C ILE A 69 -4.68 2.83 13.20
N LEU A 70 -4.96 1.61 12.73
CA LEU A 70 -4.64 1.21 11.37
C LEU A 70 -5.68 0.24 10.81
N PRO A 71 -5.86 0.20 9.47
CA PRO A 71 -6.74 -0.78 8.84
C PRO A 71 -6.22 -2.21 9.04
N ARG A 72 -7.13 -3.17 9.27
CA ARG A 72 -6.82 -4.60 9.20
C ARG A 72 -6.77 -5.03 7.74
N ALA A 73 -5.72 -4.64 7.04
CA ALA A 73 -5.55 -4.88 5.61
C ALA A 73 -4.15 -5.43 5.31
N HIS A 74 -4.05 -6.41 4.42
CA HIS A 74 -2.77 -6.99 4.01
C HIS A 74 -1.95 -6.01 3.17
N ASP A 75 -2.62 -5.20 2.36
CA ASP A 75 -2.01 -4.26 1.43
C ASP A 75 -2.91 -3.04 1.16
N CYS A 76 -2.40 -2.08 0.39
CA CYS A 76 -3.15 -0.90 0.02
C CYS A 76 -4.34 -1.20 -0.89
N ILE A 77 -4.30 -2.28 -1.69
CA ILE A 77 -5.40 -2.67 -2.58
C ILE A 77 -6.61 -3.10 -1.78
N SER A 78 -6.41 -3.86 -0.70
CA SER A 78 -7.48 -4.22 0.24
C SER A 78 -8.16 -2.98 0.81
N ILE A 79 -7.39 -1.92 1.13
CA ILE A 79 -7.95 -0.64 1.60
C ILE A 79 -8.76 0.05 0.49
N LEU A 80 -8.26 0.07 -0.75
CA LEU A 80 -8.93 0.69 -1.89
C LEU A 80 -10.19 -0.07 -2.34
N LEU A 81 -10.30 -1.34 -2.02
CA LEU A 81 -11.46 -2.20 -2.28
C LEU A 81 -12.45 -2.28 -1.12
N GLY A 82 -12.18 -1.56 -0.01
CA GLY A 82 -13.06 -1.50 1.16
C GLY A 82 -12.93 -2.67 2.14
N GLY A 83 -11.97 -3.58 1.95
CA GLY A 83 -11.72 -4.69 2.85
C GLY A 83 -10.90 -5.82 2.24
N ILE A 84 -10.58 -6.80 3.09
CA ILE A 84 -9.84 -8.02 2.68
C ILE A 84 -10.74 -8.95 1.85
N GLU A 85 -12.02 -9.04 2.18
CA GLU A 85 -12.96 -9.95 1.54
C GLU A 85 -13.13 -9.66 0.04
N PRO A 86 -13.38 -8.41 -0.42
CA PRO A 86 -13.45 -8.10 -1.85
C PRO A 86 -12.15 -8.41 -2.59
N HIS A 87 -11.00 -8.09 -1.98
CA HIS A 87 -9.68 -8.40 -2.54
C HIS A 87 -9.49 -9.91 -2.71
N SER A 88 -9.77 -10.69 -1.65
CA SER A 88 -9.65 -12.14 -1.67
C SER A 88 -10.60 -12.81 -2.66
N ALA A 89 -11.82 -12.28 -2.83
CA ALA A 89 -12.78 -12.79 -3.79
C ALA A 89 -12.27 -12.65 -5.24
N ILE A 90 -11.65 -11.51 -5.57
CA ILE A 90 -11.07 -11.27 -6.89
C ILE A 90 -9.92 -12.23 -7.16
N LEU A 91 -9.00 -12.42 -6.21
CA LEU A 91 -7.88 -13.35 -6.37
C LEU A 91 -8.33 -14.82 -6.39
N LYS A 92 -9.42 -15.16 -5.73
CA LYS A 92 -10.01 -16.50 -5.82
C LYS A 92 -10.64 -16.77 -7.18
N GLU A 93 -11.26 -15.74 -7.79
CA GLU A 93 -11.80 -15.82 -9.16
C GLU A 93 -10.68 -15.93 -10.19
N ASN A 94 -9.64 -15.10 -10.09
CA ASN A 94 -8.46 -15.12 -10.95
C ASN A 94 -7.18 -14.85 -10.14
N PRO A 95 -6.41 -15.90 -9.78
CA PRO A 95 -5.14 -15.75 -9.06
C PRO A 95 -4.07 -14.97 -9.84
N GLY A 96 -4.18 -14.91 -11.18
CA GLY A 96 -3.29 -14.14 -12.05
C GLY A 96 -3.63 -12.65 -12.12
N THR A 97 -4.45 -12.12 -11.24
CA THR A 97 -4.78 -10.70 -11.23
C THR A 97 -3.64 -9.86 -10.66
N TYR A 98 -3.18 -8.86 -11.42
CA TYR A 98 -2.33 -7.79 -10.95
C TYR A 98 -3.14 -6.50 -10.80
N PHE A 99 -3.03 -5.82 -9.67
CA PHE A 99 -3.81 -4.62 -9.39
C PHE A 99 -3.07 -3.35 -9.77
N TYR A 100 -3.79 -2.42 -10.39
CA TYR A 100 -3.35 -1.08 -10.73
C TYR A 100 -4.18 -0.05 -9.96
N SER A 101 -3.57 1.04 -9.59
CA SER A 101 -4.25 2.21 -9.05
C SER A 101 -3.62 3.49 -9.59
N PRO A 102 -4.29 4.64 -9.54
CA PRO A 102 -3.71 5.91 -10.00
C PRO A 102 -2.37 6.24 -9.33
N GLY A 103 -2.22 5.88 -8.05
CA GLY A 103 -0.98 6.09 -7.30
C GLY A 103 0.18 5.24 -7.83
N TRP A 104 -0.07 3.96 -8.07
CA TRP A 104 0.93 3.02 -8.60
C TRP A 104 1.35 3.34 -10.02
N VAL A 105 0.38 3.72 -10.89
CA VAL A 105 0.66 4.19 -12.25
C VAL A 105 1.59 5.41 -12.21
N ARG A 106 1.26 6.40 -11.37
CA ARG A 106 2.09 7.60 -11.21
C ARG A 106 3.51 7.29 -10.73
N ALA A 107 3.66 6.26 -9.91
CA ALA A 107 4.95 5.82 -9.39
C ALA A 107 5.80 5.06 -10.42
N LYS A 108 5.27 4.75 -11.61
CA LYS A 108 5.91 3.91 -12.65
C LYS A 108 6.34 2.52 -12.16
N ARG A 109 5.66 2.00 -11.13
CA ARG A 109 6.03 0.73 -10.47
C ARG A 109 5.18 -0.46 -10.91
N VAL A 110 4.35 -0.26 -11.90
CA VAL A 110 3.49 -1.29 -12.47
C VAL A 110 4.16 -1.99 -13.65
N PRO A 111 3.86 -3.28 -13.91
CA PRO A 111 4.25 -3.91 -15.16
C PRO A 111 3.59 -3.20 -16.35
N GLY A 112 4.34 -3.05 -17.45
CA GLY A 112 3.87 -2.33 -18.62
C GLY A 112 5.00 -1.86 -19.52
N PRO A 113 4.72 -1.05 -20.56
CA PRO A 113 5.69 -0.67 -21.56
C PRO A 113 6.90 0.13 -21.02
N ASP A 114 6.72 0.85 -19.93
CA ASP A 114 7.79 1.69 -19.36
C ASP A 114 8.59 0.97 -18.25
N ARG A 115 8.19 -0.25 -17.86
CA ARG A 115 8.77 -0.95 -16.69
C ARG A 115 10.24 -1.30 -16.90
N GLU A 116 10.60 -1.85 -18.04
CA GLU A 116 11.97 -2.26 -18.33
C GLU A 116 12.93 -1.08 -18.25
N ALA A 117 12.59 0.04 -18.90
CA ALA A 117 13.42 1.24 -18.88
C ALA A 117 13.60 1.80 -17.47
N TYR A 118 12.51 1.80 -16.68
CA TYR A 118 12.54 2.25 -15.29
C TYR A 118 13.43 1.37 -14.40
N VAL A 119 13.32 0.06 -14.54
CA VAL A 119 14.10 -0.92 -13.75
C VAL A 119 15.58 -0.87 -14.14
N ARG A 120 15.86 -0.75 -15.44
CA ARG A 120 17.22 -0.61 -15.97
C ARG A 120 17.91 0.64 -15.42
N GLU A 121 17.24 1.79 -15.42
CA GLU A 121 17.77 3.04 -14.85
C GLU A 121 18.19 2.85 -13.38
N ILE A 122 17.40 2.12 -12.59
CA ILE A 122 17.71 1.84 -11.18
C ILE A 122 18.96 0.94 -11.06
N TYR A 123 19.04 -0.12 -11.87
CA TYR A 123 20.14 -1.07 -11.78
C TYR A 123 21.43 -0.55 -12.39
N ASP A 124 21.37 0.22 -13.47
CA ASP A 124 22.55 0.93 -14.03
C ASP A 124 23.18 1.87 -13.00
N ALA A 125 22.33 2.61 -12.26
CA ALA A 125 22.83 3.49 -11.19
C ALA A 125 23.46 2.72 -10.02
N ARG A 126 22.99 1.49 -9.77
CA ARG A 126 23.46 0.63 -8.66
C ARG A 126 24.69 -0.18 -9.01
N TYR A 127 24.80 -0.61 -10.27
CA TYR A 127 25.85 -1.49 -10.79
C TYR A 127 26.46 -0.93 -12.08
N PRO A 128 27.07 0.29 -12.01
CA PRO A 128 27.53 1.01 -13.21
C PRO A 128 28.66 0.29 -13.97
N ASP A 129 29.38 -0.58 -13.32
CA ASP A 129 30.54 -1.30 -13.88
C ASP A 129 30.22 -2.75 -14.27
N ASP A 130 28.95 -3.17 -14.14
CA ASP A 130 28.53 -4.57 -14.38
C ASP A 130 27.23 -4.64 -15.21
N PRO A 131 27.30 -4.40 -16.53
CA PRO A 131 26.14 -4.42 -17.41
C PRO A 131 25.49 -5.82 -17.54
N GLU A 132 26.27 -6.91 -17.40
CA GLU A 132 25.72 -8.28 -17.43
C GLU A 132 24.81 -8.53 -16.23
N MET A 133 25.22 -8.08 -15.03
CA MET A 133 24.39 -8.13 -13.84
C MET A 133 23.11 -7.30 -14.01
N VAL A 134 23.19 -6.14 -14.65
CA VAL A 134 22.01 -5.31 -14.93
C VAL A 134 21.03 -6.03 -15.84
N ASP A 135 21.50 -6.66 -16.92
CA ASP A 135 20.66 -7.42 -17.85
C ASP A 135 19.96 -8.59 -17.12
N ASP A 136 20.68 -9.36 -16.31
CA ASP A 136 20.13 -10.46 -15.53
C ASP A 136 19.05 -9.97 -14.54
N LEU A 137 19.27 -8.83 -13.87
CA LEU A 137 18.31 -8.27 -12.92
C LEU A 137 17.05 -7.71 -13.61
N VAL A 138 17.18 -7.14 -14.81
CA VAL A 138 16.06 -6.68 -15.61
C VAL A 138 15.22 -7.88 -16.09
N GLU A 139 15.86 -8.94 -16.55
CA GLU A 139 15.16 -10.18 -16.93
C GLU A 139 14.46 -10.83 -15.74
N ALA A 140 15.10 -10.87 -14.58
CA ALA A 140 14.50 -11.37 -13.35
C ALA A 140 13.29 -10.55 -12.91
N ASP A 141 13.33 -9.21 -13.04
CA ASP A 141 12.17 -8.35 -12.75
C ASP A 141 10.99 -8.66 -13.69
N ALA A 142 11.25 -8.84 -14.98
CA ALA A 142 10.20 -9.24 -15.94
C ALA A 142 9.58 -10.59 -15.58
N GLY A 143 10.40 -11.53 -15.11
CA GLY A 143 9.97 -12.87 -14.69
C GLY A 143 9.02 -12.87 -13.49
N VAL A 144 9.06 -11.85 -12.62
CA VAL A 144 8.17 -11.71 -11.46
C VAL A 144 6.69 -11.68 -11.90
N PHE A 145 6.41 -11.18 -13.09
CA PHE A 145 5.06 -11.02 -13.61
C PHE A 145 4.57 -12.18 -14.49
N ALA A 146 5.38 -13.20 -14.70
CA ALA A 146 5.08 -14.31 -15.64
C ALA A 146 3.79 -15.10 -15.31
N HIS A 147 3.33 -15.05 -14.07
CA HIS A 147 2.10 -15.75 -13.64
C HIS A 147 0.85 -14.88 -13.69
N HIS A 148 0.97 -13.61 -14.07
CA HIS A 148 -0.16 -12.71 -14.17
C HIS A 148 -0.77 -12.76 -15.57
N ASN A 149 -2.08 -12.54 -15.63
CA ASN A 149 -2.85 -12.58 -16.89
C ASN A 149 -3.99 -11.55 -16.94
N CYS A 150 -4.12 -10.73 -15.90
CA CYS A 150 -5.18 -9.74 -15.79
C CYS A 150 -4.67 -8.46 -15.11
N ALA A 151 -4.85 -7.34 -15.79
CA ALA A 151 -4.62 -6.00 -15.26
C ALA A 151 -5.92 -5.44 -14.69
N ALA A 152 -6.06 -5.43 -13.37
CA ALA A 152 -7.24 -4.96 -12.68
C ALA A 152 -7.03 -3.52 -12.17
N TYR A 153 -7.69 -2.55 -12.80
CA TYR A 153 -7.63 -1.15 -12.40
C TYR A 153 -8.65 -0.84 -11.30
N VAL A 154 -8.18 -0.45 -10.13
CA VAL A 154 -9.03 -0.04 -8.99
C VAL A 154 -9.26 1.45 -9.05
N ASP A 155 -10.51 1.83 -9.30
CA ASP A 155 -10.91 3.22 -9.50
C ASP A 155 -11.68 3.78 -8.31
N LEU A 156 -11.10 4.80 -7.67
CA LEU A 156 -11.72 5.59 -6.60
C LEU A 156 -12.01 7.03 -7.02
N THR A 157 -11.39 7.52 -8.10
CA THR A 157 -11.31 8.94 -8.41
C THR A 157 -11.71 9.31 -9.83
N ASP A 158 -12.19 8.33 -10.60
CA ASP A 158 -12.52 8.46 -12.03
C ASP A 158 -11.33 9.03 -12.85
N ASN A 159 -10.13 8.51 -12.58
CA ASN A 159 -8.91 8.95 -13.24
C ASN A 159 -8.72 8.24 -14.59
N GLN A 160 -9.36 8.78 -15.62
CA GLN A 160 -9.33 8.24 -16.98
C GLN A 160 -7.91 8.08 -17.54
N LYS A 161 -6.99 8.99 -17.23
CA LYS A 161 -5.60 8.91 -17.70
C LYS A 161 -4.88 7.67 -17.15
N ALA A 162 -5.04 7.38 -15.87
CA ALA A 162 -4.45 6.21 -15.26
C ALA A 162 -5.13 4.92 -15.72
N GLU A 163 -6.45 4.95 -15.97
CA GLU A 163 -7.19 3.83 -16.54
C GLU A 163 -6.71 3.49 -17.95
N HIS A 164 -6.58 4.49 -18.84
CA HIS A 164 -6.06 4.29 -20.19
C HIS A 164 -4.64 3.71 -20.17
N TYR A 165 -3.77 4.21 -19.29
CA TYR A 165 -2.44 3.64 -19.15
C TYR A 165 -2.48 2.17 -18.69
N CYS A 166 -3.38 1.80 -17.77
CA CYS A 166 -3.57 0.41 -17.38
C CYS A 166 -4.05 -0.48 -18.56
N GLN A 167 -4.93 0.06 -19.42
CA GLN A 167 -5.33 -0.63 -20.65
C GLN A 167 -4.15 -0.82 -21.63
N ASP A 168 -3.26 0.17 -21.72
CA ASP A 168 -2.03 0.07 -22.53
C ASP A 168 -1.09 -1.00 -21.95
N CYS A 169 -0.93 -1.06 -20.63
CA CYS A 169 -0.18 -2.12 -19.97
C CYS A 169 -0.76 -3.49 -20.25
N ALA A 170 -2.08 -3.65 -20.12
CA ALA A 170 -2.74 -4.92 -20.42
C ALA A 170 -2.51 -5.38 -21.85
N ARG A 171 -2.61 -4.48 -22.84
CA ARG A 171 -2.34 -4.77 -24.25
C ARG A 171 -0.86 -5.14 -24.50
N HIS A 172 0.07 -4.43 -23.86
CA HIS A 172 1.50 -4.68 -23.98
C HIS A 172 1.90 -6.06 -23.44
N LEU A 173 1.25 -6.50 -22.35
CA LEU A 173 1.55 -7.76 -21.65
C LEU A 173 0.68 -8.95 -22.15
N ASP A 174 -0.21 -8.71 -23.09
CA ASP A 174 -1.23 -9.69 -23.53
C ASP A 174 -2.10 -10.19 -22.36
N TRP A 175 -2.46 -9.28 -21.46
CA TRP A 175 -3.32 -9.55 -20.32
C TRP A 175 -4.75 -9.06 -20.56
N GLN A 176 -5.70 -9.66 -19.85
CA GLN A 176 -7.06 -9.12 -19.77
C GLN A 176 -7.08 -7.81 -19.00
N PHE A 177 -7.90 -6.86 -19.44
CA PHE A 177 -8.18 -5.66 -18.67
C PHE A 177 -9.49 -5.79 -17.89
N LYS A 178 -9.50 -5.42 -16.60
CA LYS A 178 -10.70 -5.38 -15.77
C LYS A 178 -10.73 -4.06 -14.98
N ARG A 179 -11.80 -3.27 -15.15
CA ARG A 179 -12.05 -2.12 -14.29
C ARG A 179 -12.80 -2.58 -13.03
N LEU A 180 -12.29 -2.21 -11.87
CA LEU A 180 -12.89 -2.47 -10.57
C LEU A 180 -13.33 -1.14 -9.96
N LYS A 181 -14.56 -1.09 -9.47
CA LYS A 181 -15.00 0.04 -8.68
C LYS A 181 -14.38 -0.07 -7.29
N GLY A 182 -13.58 0.91 -6.90
CA GLY A 182 -13.06 1.01 -5.55
C GLY A 182 -14.15 1.40 -4.55
N ASP A 183 -13.92 1.07 -3.29
CA ASP A 183 -14.77 1.44 -2.17
C ASP A 183 -13.98 2.35 -1.21
N PRO A 184 -14.33 3.65 -1.10
CA PRO A 184 -13.64 4.57 -0.23
C PRO A 184 -13.97 4.43 1.25
N SER A 185 -14.89 3.53 1.64
CA SER A 185 -15.43 3.44 3.00
C SER A 185 -14.34 3.25 4.05
N MET A 186 -13.35 2.36 3.81
CA MET A 186 -12.24 2.19 4.76
C MET A 186 -11.44 3.47 4.97
N LEU A 187 -11.15 4.22 3.91
CA LEU A 187 -10.43 5.48 4.04
C LEU A 187 -11.29 6.55 4.71
N GLN A 188 -12.59 6.60 4.38
CA GLN A 188 -13.53 7.56 4.97
C GLN A 188 -13.70 7.31 6.48
N ASP A 189 -13.90 6.06 6.88
CA ASP A 189 -14.03 5.69 8.30
C ASP A 189 -12.75 5.94 9.07
N LEU A 190 -11.59 5.58 8.48
CA LEU A 190 -10.28 5.84 9.09
C LEU A 190 -10.10 7.32 9.39
N ILE A 191 -10.49 8.16 8.45
CA ILE A 191 -10.40 9.61 8.49
C ILE A 191 -11.43 10.23 9.45
N SER A 192 -12.64 9.68 9.53
CA SER A 192 -13.73 10.22 10.32
C SER A 192 -13.74 9.77 11.77
N GLY A 193 -12.83 8.89 12.17
CA GLY A 193 -12.79 8.34 13.53
C GLY A 193 -13.78 7.18 13.77
N ASN A 194 -14.36 6.61 12.71
CA ASN A 194 -15.31 5.49 12.79
C ASN A 194 -14.55 4.15 12.79
N TRP A 195 -13.81 3.87 13.83
CA TRP A 195 -12.91 2.72 13.90
C TRP A 195 -13.57 1.55 14.63
N ASP A 196 -14.32 0.72 13.89
CA ASP A 196 -14.79 -0.54 14.42
C ASP A 196 -13.66 -1.60 14.50
N ASP A 197 -13.70 -2.46 15.53
CA ASP A 197 -12.66 -3.44 15.80
C ASP A 197 -12.53 -4.55 14.73
N ALA A 198 -13.54 -4.73 13.90
CA ALA A 198 -13.49 -5.72 12.83
C ALA A 198 -12.61 -5.25 11.67
N ARG A 199 -12.65 -3.95 11.36
CA ARG A 199 -11.94 -3.36 10.22
C ARG A 199 -10.64 -2.65 10.61
N TYR A 200 -10.52 -2.22 11.87
CA TYR A 200 -9.35 -1.45 12.36
C TYR A 200 -8.73 -2.10 13.58
N LEU A 201 -7.41 -2.03 13.65
CA LEU A 201 -6.65 -2.38 14.82
C LEU A 201 -6.40 -1.13 15.64
N ASN A 202 -6.77 -1.18 16.91
CA ASN A 202 -6.33 -0.23 17.92
C ASN A 202 -5.13 -0.83 18.66
N VAL A 203 -3.99 -0.15 18.61
CA VAL A 203 -2.76 -0.49 19.35
C VAL A 203 -2.62 0.47 20.51
N PRO A 204 -2.95 0.04 21.74
CA PRO A 204 -2.85 0.91 22.90
C PRO A 204 -1.41 1.38 23.19
N PRO A 205 -1.21 2.48 23.91
CA PRO A 205 0.11 2.90 24.34
C PRO A 205 0.90 1.78 25.02
N GLY A 206 2.17 1.65 24.66
CA GLY A 206 3.07 0.59 25.16
C GLY A 206 2.86 -0.80 24.55
N HIS A 207 2.05 -0.90 23.48
CA HIS A 207 1.86 -2.13 22.71
C HIS A 207 2.46 -1.99 21.31
N SER A 208 2.65 -3.11 20.65
CA SER A 208 3.17 -3.20 19.27
C SER A 208 2.20 -3.90 18.33
N ILE A 209 2.36 -3.64 17.03
CA ILE A 209 1.66 -4.36 15.96
C ILE A 209 2.30 -5.75 15.83
N ALA A 210 1.47 -6.80 15.90
CA ALA A 210 1.91 -8.17 15.78
C ALA A 210 0.96 -8.99 14.87
N MET A 211 1.42 -10.14 14.44
CA MET A 211 0.60 -11.12 13.74
C MET A 211 0.01 -12.09 14.76
N GLY A 212 -1.30 -12.26 14.72
CA GLY A 212 -2.03 -13.28 15.45
C GLY A 212 -2.27 -14.54 14.63
N GLU A 213 -3.12 -15.43 15.13
CA GLU A 213 -3.54 -16.64 14.42
C GLU A 213 -4.30 -16.28 13.13
N GLY A 214 -4.12 -17.09 12.08
CA GLY A 214 -4.79 -16.89 10.80
C GLY A 214 -4.40 -15.61 10.06
N SER A 215 -3.21 -15.08 10.32
CA SER A 215 -2.69 -13.85 9.68
C SER A 215 -3.49 -12.57 10.01
N HIS A 216 -4.24 -12.54 11.09
CA HIS A 216 -4.90 -11.33 11.58
C HIS A 216 -3.92 -10.42 12.33
N LEU A 217 -4.04 -9.11 12.10
CA LEU A 217 -3.29 -8.13 12.87
C LEU A 217 -3.82 -8.03 14.30
N ILE A 218 -2.93 -8.06 15.27
CA ILE A 218 -3.23 -7.89 16.70
C ILE A 218 -2.29 -6.87 17.34
N SER A 219 -2.70 -6.32 18.47
CA SER A 219 -1.81 -5.59 19.36
C SER A 219 -1.21 -6.55 20.41
N LYS A 220 0.08 -6.41 20.69
CA LYS A 220 0.80 -7.19 21.70
C LYS A 220 1.58 -6.27 22.62
N ARG A 221 1.54 -6.58 23.90
CA ARG A 221 2.33 -5.88 24.91
C ARG A 221 3.77 -6.35 24.92
#